data_5d9f5bd8b5e4e3670721fa5dabd4c248
#
_entry.id   5d9f5bd8b5e4e3670721fa5dabd4c248
#
_cell.length_a   1.000
_cell.length_b   1.000
_cell.length_c   1.000
_cell.angle_alpha   90.00
_cell.angle_beta   90.00
_cell.angle_gamma   90.00
#
_symmetry.space_group_name_H-M   'P 1'
#
loop_
_entity.id
_entity.type
_entity.pdbx_description
1 polymer ?
#
loop_
_entity_poly.entity_id
_entity_poly.type
_entity_poly.pdbx_seq_one_letter_code
_entity_poly.pdbx_strand_id
1 'polypeptide(L)'
;IVQLLKLGTAWKGHDNIFCQADGSTMYPDSVTARFRQIINNHNAKCRPEEALPEISLHGLRHTAASILINQHTDVATVSKRLGHSRTSVTLDIYTHAFQEADKVAADTLEILAFGTGAN
;
A
#
# COMPACT_ATOMS: atom_id res chain seq x y z
N ILE A 1 -21.67 -15.93 3.70
CA ILE A 1 -22.83 -16.86 3.53
C ILE A 1 -22.79 -17.95 4.61
N VAL A 2 -21.69 -18.68 4.80
CA VAL A 2 -21.61 -19.78 5.81
C VAL A 2 -21.88 -19.29 7.24
N GLN A 3 -21.36 -18.13 7.63
CA GLN A 3 -21.60 -17.54 8.96
C GLN A 3 -23.06 -17.10 9.14
N LEU A 4 -23.64 -16.47 8.11
CA LEU A 4 -25.05 -16.10 8.09
C LEU A 4 -25.97 -17.33 8.31
N LEU A 5 -25.68 -18.44 7.61
CA LEU A 5 -26.45 -19.68 7.75
C LEU A 5 -26.31 -20.31 9.14
N LYS A 6 -25.15 -20.15 9.81
CA LYS A 6 -24.93 -20.66 11.16
C LYS A 6 -25.60 -19.83 12.24
N LEU A 7 -25.65 -18.52 12.09
CA LEU A 7 -26.15 -17.57 13.09
C LEU A 7 -27.65 -17.28 12.93
N GLY A 8 -28.23 -17.50 11.73
CA GLY A 8 -29.65 -17.26 11.48
C GLY A 8 -30.08 -15.85 11.92
N THR A 9 -31.04 -15.78 12.84
CA THR A 9 -31.58 -14.50 13.37
C THR A 9 -30.60 -13.72 14.24
N ALA A 10 -29.52 -14.32 14.70
CA ALA A 10 -28.46 -13.62 15.44
C ALA A 10 -27.48 -12.85 14.51
N TRP A 11 -27.59 -13.04 13.20
CA TRP A 11 -26.81 -12.28 12.21
C TRP A 11 -27.25 -10.82 12.16
N LYS A 12 -26.31 -9.90 12.41
CA LYS A 12 -26.55 -8.45 12.45
C LYS A 12 -26.16 -7.74 11.17
N GLY A 13 -25.44 -8.42 10.27
CA GLY A 13 -24.94 -7.85 9.03
C GLY A 13 -26.02 -7.72 7.97
N HIS A 14 -25.81 -6.75 7.07
CA HIS A 14 -26.68 -6.52 5.93
C HIS A 14 -25.84 -6.56 4.64
N ASP A 15 -25.32 -5.42 4.18
CA ASP A 15 -24.67 -5.29 2.87
C ASP A 15 -23.14 -5.14 2.95
N ASN A 16 -22.55 -5.40 4.12
CA ASN A 16 -21.10 -5.28 4.28
C ASN A 16 -20.38 -6.50 3.71
N ILE A 17 -19.44 -6.29 2.78
CA ILE A 17 -18.55 -7.33 2.26
C ILE A 17 -17.60 -7.81 3.38
N PHE A 18 -17.11 -6.87 4.18
CA PHE A 18 -16.26 -7.14 5.36
C PHE A 18 -17.00 -6.78 6.63
N CYS A 19 -17.20 -7.77 7.49
CA CYS A 19 -17.93 -7.62 8.74
C CYS A 19 -17.27 -8.45 9.86
N GLN A 20 -17.71 -8.22 11.09
CA GLN A 20 -17.34 -9.04 12.23
C GLN A 20 -17.99 -10.44 12.13
N ALA A 21 -17.64 -11.34 13.04
CA ALA A 21 -18.14 -12.72 13.04
C ALA A 21 -19.67 -12.81 13.19
N ASP A 22 -20.29 -11.82 13.83
CA ASP A 22 -21.75 -11.70 14.00
C ASP A 22 -22.43 -10.88 12.88
N GLY A 23 -21.69 -10.47 11.86
CA GLY A 23 -22.18 -9.65 10.76
C GLY A 23 -22.17 -8.16 11.01
N SER A 24 -21.85 -7.69 12.20
CA SER A 24 -21.78 -6.24 12.49
C SER A 24 -20.63 -5.56 11.74
N THR A 25 -20.73 -4.24 11.60
CA THR A 25 -19.74 -3.42 10.87
C THR A 25 -18.36 -3.52 11.53
N MET A 26 -17.32 -3.72 10.74
CA MET A 26 -15.94 -3.61 11.20
C MET A 26 -15.56 -2.14 11.41
N TYR A 27 -15.01 -1.82 12.55
CA TYR A 27 -14.43 -0.51 12.79
C TYR A 27 -13.06 -0.42 12.10
N PRO A 28 -12.74 0.68 11.38
CA PRO A 28 -11.45 0.86 10.70
C PRO A 28 -10.24 0.67 11.63
N ASP A 29 -10.35 1.15 12.86
CA ASP A 29 -9.28 1.04 13.87
C ASP A 29 -8.97 -0.42 14.24
N SER A 30 -9.98 -1.29 14.28
CA SER A 30 -9.77 -2.71 14.58
C SER A 30 -8.98 -3.43 13.49
N VAL A 31 -9.17 -3.03 12.23
CA VAL A 31 -8.39 -3.56 11.10
C VAL A 31 -6.93 -3.12 11.22
N THR A 32 -6.70 -1.85 11.49
CA THR A 32 -5.35 -1.28 11.68
C THR A 32 -4.64 -1.93 12.88
N ALA A 33 -5.33 -2.06 14.00
CA ALA A 33 -4.80 -2.72 15.20
C ALA A 33 -4.45 -4.19 14.92
N ARG A 34 -5.31 -4.91 14.20
CA ARG A 34 -5.06 -6.30 13.83
C ARG A 34 -3.86 -6.46 12.91
N PHE A 35 -3.74 -5.57 11.93
CA PHE A 35 -2.57 -5.56 11.03
C PHE A 35 -1.27 -5.35 11.81
N ARG A 36 -1.21 -4.35 12.69
CA ARG A 36 -0.06 -4.11 13.56
C ARG A 36 0.26 -5.30 14.45
N GLN A 37 -0.76 -5.95 15.02
CA GLN A 37 -0.58 -7.15 15.83
C GLN A 37 0.04 -8.31 15.03
N ILE A 38 -0.33 -8.48 13.77
CA ILE A 38 0.24 -9.52 12.90
C ILE A 38 1.74 -9.27 12.69
N ILE A 39 2.14 -8.03 12.37
CA ILE A 39 3.55 -7.66 12.21
C ILE A 39 4.32 -7.88 13.51
N ASN A 40 3.81 -7.40 14.64
CA ASN A 40 4.46 -7.57 15.94
C ASN A 40 4.63 -9.04 16.32
N ASN A 41 3.60 -9.86 16.08
CA ASN A 41 3.67 -11.31 16.35
C ASN A 41 4.67 -12.03 15.44
N HIS A 42 4.86 -11.58 14.21
CA HIS A 42 5.90 -12.09 13.32
C HIS A 42 7.27 -11.69 13.84
N ASN A 43 7.49 -10.40 14.10
CA ASN A 43 8.76 -9.86 14.54
C ASN A 43 9.23 -10.42 15.89
N ALA A 44 8.29 -10.79 16.76
CA ALA A 44 8.62 -11.44 18.04
C ALA A 44 9.13 -12.89 17.89
N LYS A 45 8.99 -13.50 16.72
CA LYS A 45 9.30 -14.92 16.47
C LYS A 45 10.37 -15.13 15.40
N CYS A 46 10.64 -14.12 14.60
CA CYS A 46 11.65 -14.20 13.54
C CYS A 46 13.02 -13.73 14.02
N ARG A 47 14.04 -13.98 13.22
CA ARG A 47 15.38 -13.44 13.46
C ARG A 47 15.40 -11.93 13.15
N PRO A 48 16.30 -11.14 13.77
CA PRO A 48 16.36 -9.69 13.56
C PRO A 48 16.45 -9.28 12.07
N GLU A 49 17.17 -10.04 11.26
CA GLU A 49 17.33 -9.81 9.82
C GLU A 49 16.08 -10.11 8.98
N GLU A 50 15.13 -10.86 9.55
CA GLU A 50 13.86 -11.21 8.93
C GLU A 50 12.70 -10.32 9.41
N ALA A 51 12.99 -9.41 10.33
CA ALA A 51 11.97 -8.54 10.90
C ALA A 51 11.36 -7.62 9.83
N LEU A 52 10.03 -7.59 9.81
CA LEU A 52 9.29 -6.69 8.96
C LEU A 52 9.36 -5.25 9.49
N PRO A 53 9.50 -4.26 8.62
CA PRO A 53 9.49 -2.86 9.02
C PRO A 53 8.13 -2.48 9.62
N GLU A 54 8.15 -1.47 10.49
CA GLU A 54 6.90 -0.87 10.96
C GLU A 54 6.23 -0.12 9.81
N ILE A 55 5.23 -0.73 9.21
CA ILE A 55 4.46 -0.17 8.11
C ILE A 55 2.98 -0.09 8.46
N SER A 56 2.31 0.99 8.07
CA SER A 56 0.87 1.14 8.20
C SER A 56 0.13 0.57 6.98
N LEU A 57 -1.18 0.32 7.11
CA LEU A 57 -2.03 -0.01 5.95
C LEU A 57 -1.99 1.08 4.88
N HIS A 58 -1.87 2.34 5.30
CA HIS A 58 -1.70 3.47 4.39
C HIS A 58 -0.35 3.41 3.66
N GLY A 59 0.72 3.06 4.37
CA GLY A 59 2.03 2.83 3.79
C GLY A 59 2.03 1.71 2.74
N LEU A 60 1.31 0.61 2.99
CA LEU A 60 1.14 -0.45 1.97
C LEU A 60 0.43 0.05 0.72
N ARG A 61 -0.56 0.94 0.87
CA ARG A 61 -1.23 1.58 -0.28
C ARG A 61 -0.26 2.45 -1.08
N HIS A 62 0.59 3.22 -0.41
CA HIS A 62 1.64 4.00 -1.07
C HIS A 62 2.64 3.11 -1.80
N THR A 63 3.08 2.03 -1.17
CA THR A 63 3.97 1.05 -1.80
C THR A 63 3.34 0.45 -3.06
N ALA A 64 2.06 0.05 -2.99
CA ALA A 64 1.34 -0.48 -4.14
C ALA A 64 1.23 0.57 -5.27
N ALA A 65 0.98 1.85 -4.95
CA ALA A 65 0.97 2.93 -5.91
C ALA A 65 2.34 3.06 -6.60
N SER A 66 3.42 3.13 -5.83
CA SER A 66 4.78 3.27 -6.34
C SER A 66 5.17 2.10 -7.25
N ILE A 67 4.82 0.86 -6.88
CA ILE A 67 5.09 -0.31 -7.73
C ILE A 67 4.37 -0.19 -9.08
N LEU A 68 3.07 0.17 -9.08
CA LEU A 68 2.30 0.31 -10.32
C LEU A 68 2.84 1.43 -11.21
N ILE A 69 3.24 2.55 -10.61
CA ILE A 69 3.83 3.69 -11.33
C ILE A 69 5.18 3.30 -11.94
N ASN A 70 6.03 2.62 -11.20
CA ASN A 70 7.32 2.15 -11.71
C ASN A 70 7.17 1.10 -12.84
N GLN A 71 6.03 0.43 -12.92
CA GLN A 71 5.66 -0.44 -14.04
C GLN A 71 4.97 0.33 -15.19
N HIS A 72 5.12 1.66 -15.23
CA HIS A 72 4.56 2.54 -16.27
C HIS A 72 3.02 2.51 -16.37
N THR A 73 2.32 2.11 -15.30
CA THR A 73 0.87 2.24 -15.26
C THR A 73 0.50 3.72 -15.12
N ASP A 74 -0.45 4.19 -15.93
CA ASP A 74 -0.86 5.59 -15.89
C ASP A 74 -1.49 5.99 -14.54
N VAL A 75 -1.25 7.24 -14.13
CA VAL A 75 -1.64 7.75 -12.82
C VAL A 75 -3.15 7.71 -12.58
N ALA A 76 -3.97 7.90 -13.63
CA ALA A 76 -5.43 7.88 -13.49
C ALA A 76 -5.93 6.46 -13.19
N THR A 77 -5.35 5.45 -13.84
CA THR A 77 -5.62 4.03 -13.57
C THR A 77 -5.20 3.65 -12.16
N VAL A 78 -4.00 4.07 -11.72
CA VAL A 78 -3.52 3.82 -10.35
C VAL A 78 -4.45 4.47 -9.33
N SER A 79 -4.82 5.74 -9.52
CA SER A 79 -5.73 6.49 -8.65
C SER A 79 -7.09 5.79 -8.51
N LYS A 80 -7.67 5.39 -9.64
CA LYS A 80 -8.95 4.67 -9.69
C LYS A 80 -8.88 3.32 -8.98
N ARG A 81 -7.81 2.54 -9.24
CA ARG A 81 -7.61 1.22 -8.63
C ARG A 81 -7.44 1.29 -7.11
N LEU A 82 -6.76 2.31 -6.62
CA LEU A 82 -6.54 2.53 -5.20
C LEU A 82 -7.73 3.23 -4.50
N GLY A 83 -8.73 3.68 -5.25
CA GLY A 83 -9.90 4.37 -4.71
C GLY A 83 -9.55 5.73 -4.11
N HIS A 84 -8.58 6.43 -4.68
CA HIS A 84 -8.31 7.81 -4.28
C HIS A 84 -9.41 8.72 -4.81
N SER A 85 -10.02 9.49 -3.93
CA SER A 85 -11.08 10.47 -4.28
C SER A 85 -10.54 11.62 -5.13
N ARG A 86 -9.24 11.87 -5.09
CA ARG A 86 -8.54 12.88 -5.89
C ARG A 86 -7.28 12.30 -6.48
N THR A 87 -7.07 12.54 -7.76
CA THR A 87 -5.87 12.11 -8.50
C THR A 87 -4.59 12.80 -7.98
N SER A 88 -4.73 13.97 -7.34
CA SER A 88 -3.60 14.68 -6.72
C SER A 88 -2.85 13.84 -5.69
N VAL A 89 -3.54 13.01 -4.91
CA VAL A 89 -2.90 12.13 -3.93
C VAL A 89 -1.98 11.11 -4.61
N THR A 90 -2.38 10.60 -5.77
CA THR A 90 -1.52 9.71 -6.57
C THR A 90 -0.41 10.49 -7.26
N LEU A 91 -0.67 11.73 -7.65
CA LEU A 91 0.32 12.61 -8.28
C LEU A 91 1.46 12.96 -7.32
N ASP A 92 1.15 13.18 -6.03
CA ASP A 92 2.17 13.44 -5.00
C ASP A 92 3.13 12.25 -4.85
N ILE A 93 2.58 11.02 -4.83
CA ILE A 93 3.39 9.79 -4.81
C ILE A 93 4.23 9.68 -6.09
N TYR A 94 3.64 10.04 -7.23
CA TYR A 94 4.30 10.05 -8.53
C TYR A 94 5.46 11.03 -8.59
N THR A 95 5.29 12.25 -8.06
CA THR A 95 6.32 13.28 -8.03
C THR A 95 7.55 12.80 -7.26
N HIS A 96 7.38 12.13 -6.13
CA HIS A 96 8.47 11.55 -5.36
C HIS A 96 9.19 10.42 -6.12
N ALA A 97 8.45 9.50 -6.74
CA ALA A 97 9.05 8.43 -7.53
C ALA A 97 9.80 8.94 -8.77
N PHE A 98 9.31 10.03 -9.36
CA PHE A 98 9.94 10.65 -10.54
C PHE A 98 11.18 11.48 -10.22
N GLN A 99 11.26 12.11 -9.05
CA GLN A 99 12.45 12.86 -8.65
C GLN A 99 13.69 11.97 -8.57
N GLU A 100 13.57 10.73 -8.12
CA GLU A 100 14.69 9.78 -8.14
C GLU A 100 15.01 9.31 -9.56
N ALA A 101 14.01 9.04 -10.38
CA ALA A 101 14.21 8.62 -11.77
C ALA A 101 14.78 9.76 -12.62
N ASP A 102 14.35 11.01 -12.42
CA ASP A 102 14.83 12.19 -13.11
C ASP A 102 16.30 12.48 -12.76
N LYS A 103 16.68 12.30 -11.50
CA LYS A 103 18.08 12.42 -11.08
C LYS A 103 18.98 11.38 -11.76
N VAL A 104 18.55 10.13 -11.82
CA VAL A 104 19.28 9.06 -12.52
C VAL A 104 19.38 9.36 -14.02
N ALA A 105 18.32 9.88 -14.63
CA ALA A 105 18.32 10.28 -16.03
C ALA A 105 19.25 11.47 -16.29
N ALA A 106 19.25 12.47 -15.40
CA ALA A 106 20.16 13.61 -15.48
C ALA A 106 21.62 13.19 -15.35
N ASP A 107 21.95 12.34 -14.37
CA ASP A 107 23.29 11.78 -14.18
C ASP A 107 23.74 10.98 -15.42
N THR A 108 22.82 10.20 -16.01
CA THR A 108 23.10 9.43 -17.23
C THR A 108 23.36 10.34 -18.43
N LEU A 109 22.57 11.40 -18.60
CA LEU A 109 22.78 12.39 -19.66
C LEU A 109 24.10 13.13 -19.48
N GLU A 110 24.47 13.47 -18.26
CA GLU A 110 25.74 14.14 -17.96
C GLU A 110 26.93 13.23 -18.33
N ILE A 111 26.86 11.95 -17.98
CA ILE A 111 27.87 10.94 -18.33
C ILE A 111 27.99 10.80 -19.88
N LEU A 112 26.84 10.75 -20.59
CA LEU A 112 26.82 10.59 -22.05
C LEU A 112 27.25 11.85 -22.80
N ALA A 113 26.93 13.04 -22.27
CA ALA A 113 27.21 14.29 -22.92
C ALA A 113 28.64 14.79 -22.69
N PHE A 114 29.18 14.56 -21.51
CA PHE A 114 30.46 15.16 -21.11
C PHE A 114 31.57 14.14 -20.85
N GLY A 115 31.25 12.84 -20.90
CA GLY A 115 32.18 11.77 -20.58
C GLY A 115 32.57 11.80 -19.09
N THR A 116 32.76 10.68 -18.47
CA THR A 116 33.43 10.64 -17.17
C THR A 116 34.84 11.14 -17.37
N GLY A 117 35.10 12.37 -17.00
CA GLY A 117 36.45 12.86 -16.79
C GLY A 117 37.08 12.10 -15.63
N ALA A 118 37.44 10.86 -15.89
CA ALA A 118 38.31 10.12 -15.03
C ALA A 118 39.74 10.41 -15.49
N ASN A 119 40.42 11.22 -14.73
CA ASN A 119 41.85 11.18 -14.65
C ASN A 119 42.25 10.95 -13.22
#